data_df71f9353ca9e0cc1ddd7371447c912d
#
_entry.id   df71f9353ca9e0cc1ddd7371447c912d
#
_cell.length_a   1.000
_cell.length_b   1.000
_cell.length_c   1.000
_cell.angle_alpha   90.00
_cell.angle_beta   90.00
_cell.angle_gamma   90.00
#
_symmetry.space_group_name_H-M   'P 1'
#
loop_
_entity.id
_entity.type
_entity.pdbx_description
1 polymer ?
#
loop_
_entity_poly.entity_id
_entity_poly.type
_entity_poly.pdbx_seq_one_letter_code
_entity_poly.pdbx_strand_id
1 'polypeptide(L)'
;KSVHSFAHVIKEDPKRQGMLYLGVDNGLYISHNDGENWMRLKNNLPPAPVYWLEIQERFDDLVVGTYGRGYYILDNISPLREFDMDARNKEAHLFSLRQAYRFQEQQSIKTDGPSMNSGDNPAYGADINYYLKDRTDQNVEIQIITQNAEIVRTLEGTKQQGVNRVMWDLRYEPTYKPKLQ
;
A
#
# COMPACT_ATOMS: atom_id res chain seq x y z
N LYS A 1 -12.14 6.58 18.41
CA LYS A 1 -12.68 5.43 19.17
C LYS A 1 -11.57 4.89 20.06
N SER A 2 -11.91 4.50 21.31
CA SER A 2 -10.97 3.82 22.21
C SER A 2 -10.66 2.40 21.71
N VAL A 3 -9.42 1.96 21.92
CA VAL A 3 -9.00 0.57 21.66
C VAL A 3 -9.28 -0.25 22.91
N HIS A 4 -10.15 -1.25 22.79
CA HIS A 4 -10.46 -2.17 23.89
C HIS A 4 -9.72 -3.49 23.69
N SER A 5 -8.41 -3.49 23.98
CA SER A 5 -7.54 -4.65 23.83
C SER A 5 -6.21 -4.40 24.55
N PHE A 6 -5.47 -5.45 24.88
CA PHE A 6 -4.14 -5.30 25.46
C PHE A 6 -3.14 -4.85 24.38
N ALA A 7 -2.40 -3.78 24.69
CA ALA A 7 -1.34 -3.26 23.84
C ALA A 7 -0.04 -4.04 24.05
N HIS A 8 0.59 -4.45 22.96
CA HIS A 8 1.87 -5.15 22.98
C HIS A 8 3.03 -4.30 22.46
N VAL A 9 2.77 -3.52 21.42
CA VAL A 9 3.77 -2.70 20.76
C VAL A 9 3.16 -1.42 20.22
N ILE A 10 3.88 -0.32 20.36
CA ILE A 10 3.58 0.97 19.76
C ILE A 10 4.81 1.45 18.99
N LYS A 11 4.61 2.01 17.81
CA LYS A 11 5.67 2.57 16.97
C LYS A 11 5.19 3.88 16.37
N GLU A 12 6.00 4.93 16.47
CA GLU A 12 5.76 6.19 15.77
C GLU A 12 6.31 6.11 14.35
N ASP A 13 5.61 6.76 13.42
CA ASP A 13 6.07 6.86 12.03
C ASP A 13 7.31 7.78 11.95
N PRO A 14 8.42 7.34 11.34
CA PRO A 14 9.66 8.13 11.31
C PRO A 14 9.56 9.39 10.42
N LYS A 15 8.55 9.48 9.55
CA LYS A 15 8.38 10.57 8.58
C LYS A 15 7.17 11.47 8.89
N ARG A 16 6.23 11.01 9.72
CA ARG A 16 5.05 11.77 10.12
C ARG A 16 4.89 11.78 11.63
N GLN A 17 5.28 12.86 12.27
CA GLN A 17 5.11 13.07 13.71
C GLN A 17 3.64 12.92 14.14
N GLY A 18 3.40 12.29 15.28
CA GLY A 18 2.06 12.03 15.82
C GLY A 18 1.27 10.93 15.09
N MET A 19 1.86 10.29 14.08
CA MET A 19 1.30 9.11 13.46
C MET A 19 1.85 7.86 14.15
N LEU A 20 0.94 7.10 14.77
CA LEU A 20 1.29 5.94 15.59
C LEU A 20 0.67 4.67 15.04
N TYR A 21 1.42 3.57 15.13
CA TYR A 21 0.96 2.21 14.88
C TYR A 21 0.92 1.46 16.20
N LEU A 22 -0.19 0.78 16.48
CA LEU A 22 -0.42 0.06 17.73
C LEU A 22 -0.80 -1.39 17.45
N GLY A 23 0.06 -2.31 17.88
CA GLY A 23 -0.22 -3.74 17.88
C GLY A 23 -0.89 -4.17 19.19
N VAL A 24 -2.00 -4.87 19.06
CA VAL A 24 -2.82 -5.37 20.18
C VAL A 24 -3.23 -6.82 19.95
N ASP A 25 -3.91 -7.44 20.92
CA ASP A 25 -4.36 -8.84 20.83
C ASP A 25 -5.23 -9.16 19.63
N ASN A 26 -6.01 -8.21 19.16
CA ASN A 26 -6.97 -8.43 18.08
C ASN A 26 -6.58 -7.80 16.74
N GLY A 27 -5.33 -7.33 16.61
CA GLY A 27 -4.81 -6.78 15.36
C GLY A 27 -4.01 -5.51 15.47
N LEU A 28 -4.05 -4.72 14.40
CA LEU A 28 -3.26 -3.50 14.21
C LEU A 28 -4.16 -2.28 14.14
N TYR A 29 -3.76 -1.21 14.81
CA TYR A 29 -4.45 0.09 14.80
C TYR A 29 -3.46 1.19 14.40
N ILE A 30 -4.01 2.26 13.86
CA ILE A 30 -3.28 3.46 13.43
C ILE A 30 -3.93 4.70 14.01
N SER A 31 -3.13 5.63 14.46
CA SER A 31 -3.54 6.98 14.86
C SER A 31 -2.82 8.01 14.01
N HIS A 32 -3.50 9.11 13.66
CA HIS A 32 -2.92 10.23 12.94
C HIS A 32 -2.78 11.50 13.84
N ASN A 33 -3.15 11.39 15.11
CA ASN A 33 -3.24 12.51 16.06
C ASN A 33 -2.76 12.09 17.45
N ASP A 34 -1.56 11.54 17.49
CA ASP A 34 -0.82 11.24 18.72
C ASP A 34 -1.60 10.35 19.72
N GLY A 35 -2.40 9.42 19.18
CA GLY A 35 -3.16 8.46 19.99
C GLY A 35 -4.53 8.92 20.47
N GLU A 36 -4.96 10.15 20.16
CA GLU A 36 -6.30 10.61 20.55
C GLU A 36 -7.40 9.79 19.90
N ASN A 37 -7.22 9.42 18.63
CA ASN A 37 -8.15 8.60 17.90
C ASN A 37 -7.44 7.45 17.18
N TRP A 38 -8.03 6.26 17.30
CA TRP A 38 -7.52 5.04 16.70
C TRP A 38 -8.46 4.47 15.66
N MET A 39 -7.88 4.00 14.58
CA MET A 39 -8.57 3.32 13.50
C MET A 39 -7.92 1.96 13.27
N ARG A 40 -8.75 0.92 13.17
CA ARG A 40 -8.24 -0.42 12.88
C ARG A 40 -7.78 -0.52 11.43
N LEU A 41 -6.52 -0.93 11.25
CA LEU A 41 -5.97 -1.27 9.95
C LEU A 41 -6.26 -2.76 9.69
N LYS A 42 -7.22 -3.04 8.83
CA LYS A 42 -7.66 -4.41 8.57
C LYS A 42 -6.91 -5.04 7.41
N ASN A 43 -6.98 -4.42 6.25
CA ASN A 43 -6.48 -4.99 5.01
C ASN A 43 -6.67 -6.53 4.99
N ASN A 44 -5.71 -7.31 4.55
CA ASN A 44 -5.73 -8.77 4.62
C ASN A 44 -5.08 -9.35 5.89
N LEU A 45 -4.76 -8.50 6.89
CA LEU A 45 -4.21 -8.95 8.16
C LEU A 45 -5.29 -9.72 8.95
N PRO A 46 -5.05 -10.99 9.30
CA PRO A 46 -5.99 -11.76 10.10
C PRO A 46 -6.11 -11.19 11.51
N PRO A 47 -7.22 -11.46 12.23
CA PRO A 47 -7.33 -11.12 13.65
C PRO A 47 -6.38 -12.01 14.46
N ALA A 48 -5.18 -11.48 14.72
CA ALA A 48 -4.15 -12.14 15.51
C ALA A 48 -3.45 -11.12 16.40
N PRO A 49 -2.90 -11.54 17.56
CA PRO A 49 -2.10 -10.66 18.38
C PRO A 49 -0.87 -10.14 17.60
N VAL A 50 -0.65 -8.84 17.64
CA VAL A 50 0.50 -8.19 17.00
C VAL A 50 1.50 -7.80 18.09
N TYR A 51 2.62 -8.48 18.10
CA TYR A 51 3.66 -8.32 19.13
C TYR A 51 4.82 -7.45 18.69
N TRP A 52 5.03 -7.29 17.40
CA TRP A 52 6.14 -6.51 16.87
C TRP A 52 5.76 -5.71 15.65
N LEU A 53 6.29 -4.50 15.56
CA LEU A 53 6.13 -3.59 14.42
C LEU A 53 7.49 -3.00 14.07
N GLU A 54 7.83 -3.01 12.79
CA GLU A 54 9.01 -2.34 12.28
C GLU A 54 8.67 -1.61 10.97
N ILE A 55 9.20 -0.40 10.80
CA ILE A 55 9.03 0.39 9.58
C ILE A 55 10.35 0.36 8.84
N GLN A 56 10.32 -0.22 7.64
CA GLN A 56 11.44 -0.21 6.73
C GLN A 56 11.43 1.11 5.94
N GLU A 57 12.27 2.06 6.35
CA GLU A 57 12.20 3.45 5.91
C GLU A 57 12.54 3.67 4.42
N ARG A 58 13.38 2.81 3.83
CA ARG A 58 13.82 2.94 2.44
C ARG A 58 12.69 2.75 1.43
N PHE A 59 11.80 1.78 1.70
CA PHE A 59 10.68 1.45 0.83
C PHE A 59 9.33 1.78 1.45
N ASP A 60 9.33 2.36 2.66
CA ASP A 60 8.11 2.68 3.40
C ASP A 60 7.21 1.46 3.62
N ASP A 61 7.81 0.34 4.01
CA ASP A 61 7.07 -0.88 4.29
C ASP A 61 6.88 -1.06 5.80
N LEU A 62 5.69 -1.51 6.20
CA LEU A 62 5.40 -1.86 7.59
C LEU A 62 5.45 -3.37 7.77
N VAL A 63 6.40 -3.84 8.56
CA VAL A 63 6.53 -5.25 8.95
C VAL A 63 5.77 -5.49 10.24
N VAL A 64 4.87 -6.45 10.23
CA VAL A 64 3.99 -6.81 11.34
C VAL A 64 4.29 -8.22 11.80
N GLY A 65 4.82 -8.36 13.01
CA GLY A 65 5.05 -9.65 13.66
C GLY A 65 3.85 -10.08 14.49
N THR A 66 3.25 -11.22 14.15
CA THR A 66 2.08 -11.75 14.84
C THR A 66 2.42 -12.96 15.69
N TYR A 67 1.64 -13.20 16.73
CA TYR A 67 1.75 -14.42 17.50
C TYR A 67 1.08 -15.60 16.78
N GLY A 68 1.88 -16.57 16.41
CA GLY A 68 1.41 -17.82 15.82
C GLY A 68 0.94 -17.76 14.36
N ARG A 69 1.02 -16.60 13.70
CA ARG A 69 0.61 -16.43 12.30
C ARG A 69 1.70 -15.89 11.39
N GLY A 70 2.96 -15.86 11.85
CA GLY A 70 4.11 -15.39 11.08
C GLY A 70 4.15 -13.86 10.93
N TYR A 71 4.79 -13.43 9.86
CA TYR A 71 5.00 -12.02 9.54
C TYR A 71 4.14 -11.59 8.37
N TYR A 72 3.68 -10.34 8.41
CA TYR A 72 2.97 -9.68 7.32
C TYR A 72 3.73 -8.43 6.95
N ILE A 73 3.77 -8.12 5.67
CA ILE A 73 4.38 -6.90 5.16
C ILE A 73 3.30 -6.11 4.43
N LEU A 74 3.10 -4.87 4.84
CA LEU A 74 2.31 -3.90 4.11
C LEU A 74 3.26 -3.02 3.31
N ASP A 75 3.35 -3.30 2.02
CA ASP A 75 4.16 -2.55 1.09
C ASP A 75 3.61 -1.14 0.93
N ASN A 76 4.50 -0.16 1.04
CA ASN A 76 4.22 1.25 0.83
C ASN A 76 3.12 1.83 1.73
N ILE A 77 3.50 2.24 2.94
CA ILE A 77 2.60 2.95 3.86
C ILE A 77 2.49 4.46 3.59
N SER A 78 3.17 5.00 2.56
CA SER A 78 3.13 6.44 2.27
C SER A 78 1.70 6.99 2.07
N PRO A 79 0.75 6.26 1.44
CA PRO A 79 -0.63 6.72 1.35
C PRO A 79 -1.30 6.88 2.72
N LEU A 80 -0.93 6.07 3.71
CA LEU A 80 -1.50 6.18 5.05
C LEU A 80 -1.08 7.49 5.74
N ARG A 81 0.10 8.02 5.41
CA ARG A 81 0.56 9.31 5.94
C ARG A 81 -0.26 10.48 5.42
N GLU A 82 -0.76 10.41 4.20
CA GLU A 82 -1.57 11.45 3.57
C GLU A 82 -3.07 11.27 3.81
N PHE A 83 -3.48 10.11 4.32
CA PHE A 83 -4.88 9.76 4.51
C PHE A 83 -5.46 10.38 5.78
N ASP A 84 -5.53 11.69 5.82
CA ASP A 84 -6.12 12.49 6.89
C ASP A 84 -7.62 12.78 6.67
N MET A 85 -8.17 13.66 7.51
CA MET A 85 -9.58 14.06 7.41
C MET A 85 -9.88 14.80 6.11
N ASP A 86 -8.94 15.58 5.60
CA ASP A 86 -9.13 16.35 4.37
C ASP A 86 -9.18 15.43 3.15
N ALA A 87 -8.29 14.45 3.08
CA ALA A 87 -8.31 13.43 2.03
C ALA A 87 -9.61 12.61 2.05
N ARG A 88 -10.11 12.26 3.26
CA ARG A 88 -11.36 11.49 3.43
C ARG A 88 -12.61 12.24 3.04
N ASN A 89 -12.61 13.56 3.11
CA ASN A 89 -13.76 14.38 2.76
C ASN A 89 -13.89 14.60 1.25
N LYS A 90 -12.83 14.36 0.48
CA LYS A 90 -12.84 14.46 -0.99
C LYS A 90 -13.56 13.26 -1.61
N GLU A 91 -14.23 13.47 -2.72
CA GLU A 91 -14.83 12.40 -3.53
C GLU A 91 -13.77 11.43 -4.06
N ALA A 92 -12.62 11.97 -4.48
CA ALA A 92 -11.43 11.23 -4.88
C ALA A 92 -10.16 11.97 -4.44
N HIS A 93 -9.11 11.21 -4.12
CA HIS A 93 -7.79 11.78 -3.79
C HIS A 93 -6.70 10.89 -4.36
N LEU A 94 -5.79 11.47 -5.13
CA LEU A 94 -4.59 10.81 -5.62
C LEU A 94 -3.46 11.07 -4.60
N PHE A 95 -2.88 9.99 -4.08
CA PHE A 95 -1.75 10.10 -3.16
C PHE A 95 -0.45 10.40 -3.88
N SER A 96 0.49 11.03 -3.18
CA SER A 96 1.83 11.27 -3.68
C SER A 96 2.52 9.93 -3.99
N LEU A 97 3.19 9.89 -5.13
CA LEU A 97 3.92 8.70 -5.55
C LEU A 97 5.27 8.63 -4.84
N ARG A 98 5.62 7.46 -4.34
CA ARG A 98 6.99 7.19 -3.92
C ARG A 98 7.91 7.03 -5.14
N GLN A 99 9.20 7.18 -4.93
CA GLN A 99 10.18 6.91 -5.97
C GLN A 99 10.11 5.45 -6.43
N ALA A 100 9.90 5.24 -7.73
CA ALA A 100 9.93 3.91 -8.32
C ALA A 100 11.32 3.60 -8.87
N TYR A 101 11.75 2.35 -8.71
CA TYR A 101 13.02 1.88 -9.19
C TYR A 101 12.83 1.02 -10.44
N ARG A 102 13.57 1.36 -11.49
CA ARG A 102 13.65 0.53 -12.70
C ARG A 102 14.88 -0.37 -12.58
N PHE A 103 14.64 -1.67 -12.53
CA PHE A 103 15.71 -2.66 -12.52
C PHE A 103 15.42 -3.77 -13.53
N GLN A 104 16.46 -4.49 -13.91
CA GLN A 104 16.31 -5.66 -14.76
C GLN A 104 16.08 -6.87 -13.86
N GLU A 105 14.93 -7.54 -14.01
CA GLU A 105 14.70 -8.78 -13.30
C GLU A 105 15.73 -9.81 -13.76
N GLN A 106 16.60 -10.24 -12.84
CA GLN A 106 17.36 -11.46 -13.07
C GLN A 106 16.39 -12.62 -12.97
N GLN A 107 16.39 -13.49 -13.98
CA GLN A 107 15.67 -14.76 -13.87
C GLN A 107 16.16 -15.44 -12.59
N SER A 108 15.29 -15.51 -11.59
CA SER A 108 15.60 -16.27 -10.38
C SER A 108 15.91 -17.69 -10.81
N ILE A 109 17.07 -18.20 -10.39
CA ILE A 109 17.35 -19.64 -10.45
C ILE A 109 16.16 -20.27 -9.76
N LYS A 110 15.35 -21.03 -10.51
CA LYS A 110 14.20 -21.76 -9.98
C LYS A 110 14.79 -22.79 -9.00
N THR A 111 14.87 -22.42 -7.74
CA THR A 111 15.00 -23.38 -6.66
C THR A 111 13.66 -24.10 -6.57
N ASP A 112 13.71 -25.41 -6.58
CA ASP A 112 12.59 -26.33 -6.67
C ASP A 112 11.39 -25.93 -5.79
N GLY A 113 10.32 -25.46 -6.43
CA GLY A 113 8.99 -25.27 -5.84
C GLY A 113 8.82 -23.97 -5.02
N PRO A 114 7.57 -23.55 -4.82
CA PRO A 114 7.26 -22.44 -3.91
C PRO A 114 7.62 -22.85 -2.48
N SER A 115 8.56 -22.12 -1.87
CA SER A 115 8.83 -22.31 -0.43
C SER A 115 7.56 -21.97 0.35
N MET A 116 7.07 -22.91 1.17
CA MET A 116 5.89 -22.69 2.02
C MET A 116 6.06 -21.49 2.98
N ASN A 117 7.28 -20.96 3.10
CA ASN A 117 7.64 -19.87 4.02
C ASN A 117 8.07 -18.60 3.28
N SER A 118 7.85 -18.49 1.97
CA SER A 118 8.19 -17.32 1.16
C SER A 118 6.93 -16.58 0.74
N GLY A 119 6.85 -15.30 1.05
CA GLY A 119 5.84 -14.41 0.47
C GLY A 119 6.19 -14.03 -0.97
N ASP A 120 5.21 -13.58 -1.72
CA ASP A 120 5.43 -13.05 -3.06
C ASP A 120 6.16 -11.70 -2.98
N ASN A 121 7.05 -11.46 -3.95
CA ASN A 121 7.67 -10.14 -4.10
C ASN A 121 6.64 -9.10 -4.51
N PRO A 122 6.82 -7.82 -4.12
CA PRO A 122 6.01 -6.73 -4.65
C PRO A 122 6.04 -6.71 -6.17
N ALA A 123 4.92 -6.35 -6.80
CA ALA A 123 4.85 -6.21 -8.25
C ALA A 123 5.86 -5.17 -8.74
N TYR A 124 6.51 -5.47 -9.87
CA TYR A 124 7.45 -4.54 -10.52
C TYR A 124 6.73 -3.29 -11.02
N GLY A 125 7.35 -2.12 -10.79
CA GLY A 125 6.87 -0.85 -11.34
C GLY A 125 6.66 0.23 -10.29
N ALA A 126 5.85 1.22 -10.65
CA ALA A 126 5.38 2.26 -9.75
C ALA A 126 3.99 1.92 -9.24
N ASP A 127 3.80 1.92 -7.94
CA ASP A 127 2.51 1.78 -7.32
C ASP A 127 1.81 3.14 -7.21
N ILE A 128 0.67 3.26 -7.88
CA ILE A 128 -0.16 4.46 -7.89
C ILE A 128 -1.35 4.18 -6.98
N ASN A 129 -1.42 4.91 -5.88
CA ASN A 129 -2.48 4.78 -4.90
C ASN A 129 -3.44 5.96 -4.99
N TYR A 130 -4.74 5.70 -4.88
CA TYR A 130 -5.77 6.72 -4.85
C TYR A 130 -6.93 6.28 -3.96
N TYR A 131 -7.65 7.25 -3.44
CA TYR A 131 -8.83 7.05 -2.61
C TYR A 131 -10.09 7.42 -3.39
N LEU A 132 -11.12 6.61 -3.24
CA LEU A 132 -12.50 6.91 -3.64
C LEU A 132 -13.39 6.88 -2.41
N LYS A 133 -14.15 7.94 -2.19
CA LYS A 133 -15.07 8.04 -1.06
C LYS A 133 -16.18 7.00 -1.15
N ASP A 134 -16.69 6.79 -2.35
CA ASP A 134 -17.70 5.81 -2.66
C ASP A 134 -17.29 4.97 -3.87
N ARG A 135 -17.88 3.78 -3.98
CA ARG A 135 -17.76 2.97 -5.20
C ARG A 135 -18.38 3.75 -6.37
N THR A 136 -17.74 3.71 -7.51
CA THR A 136 -18.23 4.32 -8.75
C THR A 136 -18.46 3.29 -9.84
N ASP A 137 -19.47 3.52 -10.69
CA ASP A 137 -19.67 2.75 -11.92
C ASP A 137 -18.99 3.40 -13.14
N GLN A 138 -18.53 4.65 -12.98
CA GLN A 138 -17.76 5.35 -14.01
C GLN A 138 -16.37 4.73 -14.17
N ASN A 139 -15.78 4.87 -15.37
CA ASN A 139 -14.40 4.45 -15.59
C ASN A 139 -13.44 5.36 -14.82
N VAL A 140 -12.54 4.73 -14.08
CA VAL A 140 -11.44 5.40 -13.41
C VAL A 140 -10.22 5.25 -14.31
N GLU A 141 -9.74 6.36 -14.86
CA GLU A 141 -8.55 6.39 -15.70
C GLU A 141 -7.43 7.14 -15.01
N ILE A 142 -6.23 6.54 -15.03
CA ILE A 142 -5.01 7.14 -14.51
C ILE A 142 -4.09 7.39 -15.68
N GLN A 143 -3.80 8.65 -15.94
CA GLN A 143 -2.92 9.06 -17.03
C GLN A 143 -1.53 9.39 -16.48
N ILE A 144 -0.53 8.75 -17.04
CA ILE A 144 0.88 9.06 -16.82
C ILE A 144 1.27 10.06 -17.89
N ILE A 145 1.70 11.23 -17.46
CA ILE A 145 2.06 12.33 -18.37
C ILE A 145 3.51 12.76 -18.16
N THR A 146 4.16 13.22 -19.24
CA THR A 146 5.45 13.88 -19.15
C THR A 146 5.31 15.30 -18.59
N GLN A 147 6.45 15.94 -18.30
CA GLN A 147 6.47 17.37 -17.94
C GLN A 147 5.91 18.29 -19.04
N ASN A 148 5.94 17.83 -20.31
CA ASN A 148 5.38 18.56 -21.45
C ASN A 148 3.89 18.23 -21.70
N ALA A 149 3.21 17.59 -20.73
CA ALA A 149 1.81 17.18 -20.83
C ALA A 149 1.51 16.13 -21.92
N GLU A 150 2.50 15.40 -22.39
CA GLU A 150 2.30 14.28 -23.31
C GLU A 150 1.87 13.04 -22.53
N ILE A 151 0.85 12.33 -23.00
CA ILE A 151 0.39 11.09 -22.37
C ILE A 151 1.38 9.95 -22.70
N VAL A 152 1.99 9.38 -21.67
CA VAL A 152 2.89 8.24 -21.76
C VAL A 152 2.12 6.93 -21.72
N ARG A 153 1.12 6.86 -20.84
CA ARG A 153 0.34 5.66 -20.57
C ARG A 153 -0.99 6.02 -19.96
N THR A 154 -2.03 5.30 -20.35
CA THR A 154 -3.33 5.30 -19.67
C THR A 154 -3.56 3.95 -19.01
N LEU A 155 -3.90 3.95 -17.73
CA LEU A 155 -4.18 2.75 -16.95
C LEU A 155 -5.63 2.79 -16.47
N GLU A 156 -6.25 1.62 -16.46
CA GLU A 156 -7.59 1.45 -15.88
C GLU A 156 -7.47 1.25 -14.36
N GLY A 157 -8.17 2.09 -13.62
CA GLY A 157 -8.23 2.02 -12.16
C GLY A 157 -9.36 1.13 -11.66
N THR A 158 -9.22 0.64 -10.43
CA THR A 158 -10.29 -0.07 -9.72
C THR A 158 -11.35 0.92 -9.21
N LYS A 159 -12.60 0.47 -9.09
CA LYS A 159 -13.78 1.31 -8.81
C LYS A 159 -14.29 1.13 -7.37
N GLN A 160 -13.45 0.59 -6.49
CA GLN A 160 -13.85 0.23 -5.15
C GLN A 160 -13.79 1.43 -4.20
N GLN A 161 -14.74 1.48 -3.25
CA GLN A 161 -14.67 2.41 -2.14
C GLN A 161 -13.40 2.19 -1.32
N GLY A 162 -12.76 3.27 -0.88
CA GLY A 162 -11.55 3.23 -0.07
C GLY A 162 -10.28 3.42 -0.89
N VAL A 163 -9.16 2.93 -0.37
CA VAL A 163 -7.86 3.06 -1.03
C VAL A 163 -7.71 1.97 -2.09
N ASN A 164 -7.41 2.40 -3.30
CA ASN A 164 -7.18 1.58 -4.48
C ASN A 164 -5.72 1.68 -4.90
N ARG A 165 -5.20 0.64 -5.57
CA ARG A 165 -3.83 0.59 -6.08
C ARG A 165 -3.81 0.11 -7.53
N VAL A 166 -3.01 0.77 -8.36
CA VAL A 166 -2.71 0.37 -9.73
C VAL A 166 -1.20 0.38 -9.93
N MET A 167 -0.68 -0.65 -10.60
CA MET A 167 0.74 -0.75 -10.91
C MET A 167 1.01 -0.27 -12.33
N TRP A 168 1.99 0.63 -12.48
CA TRP A 168 2.53 1.02 -13.78
C TRP A 168 3.89 0.34 -13.98
N ASP A 169 4.01 -0.41 -15.06
CA ASP A 169 5.22 -1.18 -15.42
C ASP A 169 6.39 -0.31 -15.93
N LEU A 170 6.31 1.01 -15.80
CA LEU A 170 7.30 2.01 -16.24
C LEU A 170 7.55 1.97 -17.77
N ARG A 171 6.55 1.56 -18.54
CA ARG A 171 6.61 1.48 -20.00
C ARG A 171 5.61 2.42 -20.63
N TYR A 172 5.92 2.82 -21.87
CA TYR A 172 4.99 3.55 -22.74
C TYR A 172 3.83 2.63 -23.17
N GLU A 173 2.81 3.23 -23.82
CA GLU A 173 1.78 2.44 -24.49
C GLU A 173 2.44 1.42 -25.42
N PRO A 174 2.01 0.15 -25.40
CA PRO A 174 2.54 -0.84 -26.30
C PRO A 174 2.19 -0.46 -27.74
N THR A 175 3.17 -0.40 -28.61
CA THR A 175 2.94 -0.35 -30.04
C THR A 175 2.19 -1.59 -30.48
N TYR A 176 1.42 -1.46 -31.58
CA TYR A 176 0.60 -2.54 -32.15
C TYR A 176 1.29 -3.91 -32.08
N LYS A 177 0.62 -4.88 -31.46
CA LYS A 177 1.07 -6.28 -31.49
C LYS A 177 0.61 -6.89 -32.81
N PRO A 178 1.51 -7.24 -33.74
CA PRO A 178 1.11 -7.98 -34.94
C PRO A 178 0.48 -9.31 -34.50
N LYS A 179 -0.68 -9.65 -35.06
CA LYS A 179 -1.21 -11.01 -34.94
C LYS A 179 -0.28 -11.91 -35.75
N LEU A 180 0.53 -12.71 -35.06
CA LEU A 180 1.23 -13.79 -35.70
C LEU A 180 0.18 -14.81 -36.13
N GLN A 181 0.10 -15.05 -37.44
CA GLN A 181 -0.74 -16.13 -38.04
C GLN A 181 -0.09 -17.47 -37.77
#